data_d37b071138bf7eafd9adaaf053dfab1b
#
_entry.id   d37b071138bf7eafd9adaaf053dfab1b
#
_cell.length_a   1.000
_cell.length_b   1.000
_cell.length_c   1.000
_cell.angle_alpha   90.00
_cell.angle_beta   90.00
_cell.angle_gamma   90.00
#
_symmetry.space_group_name_H-M   'P 1'
#
loop_
_entity.id
_entity.type
_entity.pdbx_description
1 polymer ?
#
loop_
_entity_poly.entity_id
_entity_poly.type
_entity_poly.pdbx_seq_one_letter_code
_entity_poly.pdbx_strand_id
1 'polypeptide(L)'
;MAGNGYLVTWALGHLVSLAMPSAYGYGKASHEDLPMLPEPFQLVVRQIKTDRGMVTDIGAAKQLKVIDEVFSKCDSIIVATDAGREGELIFRYIYHYLGYTKPFKRLWISSLTDEAIRAGLSNLKDGEAYDSLYHAADCRAKADWLVGMNASRALALASGMPNNSLGRVQTPTLAMICSRYKENRDFVSTPYWQLHITLERLGEFRQFSHIEDFKSKEQAEAAHARFSPDSTALITKVERKRTYQQAPLLYDLTTLQKDCNTHHDMSAEKTLSVAQALYEKKYISYPRTGSRYISHDLMEQVYDSLWKIATMPEFKEYGKRFDFEHLNMRSVDDDKVTDHHALIITGVEPEGLNAHEQIVYTMIAGRMLEAVSYTHLTL
;
A
#
# COMPACT_ATOMS: atom_id res chain seq x y z
N MET A 1 21.19 -24.55 -2.18
CA MET A 1 21.20 -25.02 -3.58
C MET A 1 20.01 -25.92 -3.78
N ALA A 2 19.17 -25.60 -4.72
CA ALA A 2 18.13 -26.53 -5.12
C ALA A 2 18.82 -27.74 -5.79
N GLY A 3 18.48 -28.96 -5.41
CA GLY A 3 18.96 -30.17 -6.07
C GLY A 3 18.35 -30.32 -7.48
N ASN A 4 18.61 -31.44 -8.15
CA ASN A 4 17.96 -31.81 -9.43
C ASN A 4 18.16 -30.84 -10.60
N GLY A 5 19.34 -30.23 -10.76
CA GLY A 5 19.69 -29.40 -11.89
C GLY A 5 19.22 -27.94 -11.78
N TYR A 6 18.63 -27.50 -10.69
CA TYR A 6 18.27 -26.11 -10.46
C TYR A 6 19.30 -25.39 -9.58
N LEU A 7 19.65 -24.17 -9.97
CA LEU A 7 20.39 -23.20 -9.17
C LEU A 7 19.45 -22.06 -8.81
N VAL A 8 19.47 -21.61 -7.56
CA VAL A 8 18.59 -20.52 -7.09
C VAL A 8 19.45 -19.33 -6.67
N THR A 9 19.09 -18.17 -7.15
CA THR A 9 19.64 -16.88 -6.72
C THR A 9 18.51 -15.89 -6.54
N TRP A 10 18.78 -14.68 -6.04
CA TRP A 10 17.76 -13.68 -5.72
C TRP A 10 18.26 -12.26 -5.96
N ALA A 11 17.34 -11.30 -5.99
CA ALA A 11 17.60 -9.87 -5.97
C ALA A 11 16.85 -9.23 -4.81
N LEU A 12 17.53 -8.42 -4.00
CA LEU A 12 16.92 -7.60 -2.95
C LEU A 12 16.55 -6.23 -3.53
N GLY A 13 15.41 -6.16 -4.22
CA GLY A 13 14.97 -5.00 -4.97
C GLY A 13 15.84 -4.76 -6.22
N HIS A 14 15.84 -3.52 -6.71
CA HIS A 14 16.65 -3.16 -7.89
C HIS A 14 18.15 -3.22 -7.58
N LEU A 15 18.88 -4.08 -8.28
CA LEU A 15 20.36 -4.14 -8.27
C LEU A 15 20.98 -3.27 -9.37
N VAL A 16 20.21 -2.99 -10.41
CA VAL A 16 20.56 -2.18 -11.57
C VAL A 16 19.55 -1.04 -11.69
N SER A 17 19.99 0.13 -12.08
CA SER A 17 19.17 1.34 -12.27
C SER A 17 19.62 2.15 -13.49
N LEU A 18 18.82 3.12 -13.91
CA LEU A 18 19.23 4.11 -14.90
C LEU A 18 20.36 4.96 -14.34
N ALA A 19 21.33 5.28 -15.17
CA ALA A 19 22.49 6.10 -14.81
C ALA A 19 22.07 7.55 -14.46
N MET A 20 22.82 8.17 -13.56
CA MET A 20 22.61 9.57 -13.17
C MET A 20 23.12 10.52 -14.28
N PRO A 21 22.68 11.78 -14.30
CA PRO A 21 23.07 12.75 -15.33
C PRO A 21 24.57 12.87 -15.58
N SER A 22 25.39 12.70 -14.55
CA SER A 22 26.86 12.74 -14.67
C SER A 22 27.45 11.67 -15.59
N ALA A 23 26.80 10.52 -15.73
CA ALA A 23 27.24 9.46 -16.64
C ALA A 23 27.09 9.85 -18.13
N TYR A 24 26.24 10.82 -18.41
CA TYR A 24 25.98 11.36 -19.75
C TYR A 24 26.74 12.67 -20.03
N GLY A 25 27.68 13.05 -19.16
CA GLY A 25 28.44 14.29 -19.29
C GLY A 25 27.76 15.53 -18.71
N TYR A 26 26.54 15.42 -18.18
CA TYR A 26 25.85 16.53 -17.54
C TYR A 26 26.42 16.76 -16.13
N GLY A 27 27.23 17.80 -15.97
CA GLY A 27 27.88 18.17 -14.70
C GLY A 27 26.96 18.90 -13.72
N LYS A 28 27.42 20.05 -13.22
CA LYS A 28 26.59 20.97 -12.45
C LYS A 28 25.43 21.46 -13.31
N ALA A 29 24.31 21.80 -12.68
CA ALA A 29 23.15 22.32 -13.41
C ALA A 29 23.51 23.57 -14.23
N SER A 30 23.20 23.54 -15.52
CA SER A 30 23.34 24.64 -16.47
C SER A 30 22.07 24.78 -17.28
N HIS A 31 21.75 26.03 -17.73
CA HIS A 31 20.62 26.24 -18.64
C HIS A 31 20.86 25.60 -20.02
N GLU A 32 22.12 25.49 -20.43
CA GLU A 32 22.50 24.90 -21.72
C GLU A 32 22.28 23.39 -21.78
N ASP A 33 22.28 22.72 -20.61
CA ASP A 33 22.06 21.28 -20.50
C ASP A 33 20.57 20.90 -20.55
N LEU A 34 19.65 21.85 -20.50
CA LEU A 34 18.21 21.56 -20.44
C LEU A 34 17.53 21.70 -21.82
N PRO A 35 16.69 20.72 -22.22
CA PRO A 35 16.38 19.46 -21.52
C PRO A 35 17.46 18.38 -21.70
N MET A 36 17.80 17.66 -20.62
CA MET A 36 18.64 16.47 -20.71
C MET A 36 17.83 15.32 -21.30
N LEU A 37 18.27 14.81 -22.44
CA LEU A 37 17.62 13.72 -23.18
C LEU A 37 18.65 12.64 -23.49
N PRO A 38 18.98 11.76 -22.53
CA PRO A 38 19.94 10.68 -22.78
C PRO A 38 19.46 9.71 -23.86
N GLU A 39 20.32 9.44 -24.85
CA GLU A 39 20.05 8.47 -25.89
C GLU A 39 21.37 7.74 -26.28
N PRO A 40 21.49 6.44 -26.03
CA PRO A 40 20.59 5.61 -25.24
C PRO A 40 20.68 5.84 -23.72
N PHE A 41 19.63 5.47 -22.99
CA PHE A 41 19.73 5.36 -21.54
C PHE A 41 20.69 4.24 -21.14
N GLN A 42 21.57 4.52 -20.19
CA GLN A 42 22.56 3.57 -19.69
C GLN A 42 22.06 2.92 -18.38
N LEU A 43 22.32 1.62 -18.27
CA LEU A 43 22.09 0.87 -17.05
C LEU A 43 23.40 0.83 -16.24
N VAL A 44 23.29 1.03 -14.93
CA VAL A 44 24.41 0.98 -13.98
C VAL A 44 24.05 0.17 -12.76
N VAL A 45 25.03 -0.35 -12.07
CA VAL A 45 24.81 -0.93 -10.73
C VAL A 45 24.20 0.12 -9.82
N ARG A 46 23.21 -0.27 -9.04
CA ARG A 46 22.53 0.63 -8.10
C ARG A 46 23.54 1.48 -7.34
N GLN A 47 23.22 2.75 -7.24
CA GLN A 47 24.03 3.74 -6.51
C GLN A 47 23.32 4.15 -5.23
N ILE A 48 24.07 4.43 -4.18
CA ILE A 48 23.60 4.94 -2.90
C ILE A 48 24.22 6.30 -2.62
N LYS A 49 23.47 7.16 -1.96
CA LYS A 49 23.94 8.49 -1.55
C LYS A 49 24.76 8.35 -0.26
N THR A 50 25.95 8.89 -0.28
CA THR A 50 26.83 9.01 0.89
C THR A 50 27.22 10.47 1.09
N ASP A 51 27.90 10.79 2.18
CA ASP A 51 28.44 12.15 2.43
C ASP A 51 29.40 12.61 1.33
N ARG A 52 30.01 11.68 0.59
CA ARG A 52 30.93 11.94 -0.53
C ARG A 52 30.24 11.97 -1.90
N GLY A 53 28.90 11.87 -1.94
CA GLY A 53 28.10 11.81 -3.15
C GLY A 53 27.53 10.45 -3.46
N MET A 54 27.14 10.22 -4.72
CA MET A 54 26.63 8.93 -5.19
C MET A 54 27.77 7.94 -5.40
N VAL A 55 27.68 6.77 -4.78
CA VAL A 55 28.65 5.69 -4.91
C VAL A 55 27.94 4.38 -5.26
N THR A 56 28.66 3.49 -5.93
CA THR A 56 28.12 2.14 -6.25
C THR A 56 27.82 1.37 -4.97
N ASP A 57 26.64 0.79 -4.88
CA ASP A 57 26.27 -0.13 -3.80
C ASP A 57 27.08 -1.42 -3.91
N ILE A 58 27.99 -1.62 -2.96
CA ILE A 58 28.87 -2.80 -2.92
C ILE A 58 28.06 -4.10 -2.75
N GLY A 59 26.96 -4.07 -2.01
CA GLY A 59 26.07 -5.21 -1.82
C GLY A 59 25.41 -5.62 -3.14
N ALA A 60 24.87 -4.65 -3.88
CA ALA A 60 24.30 -4.88 -5.20
C ALA A 60 25.35 -5.41 -6.19
N ALA A 61 26.55 -4.84 -6.19
CA ALA A 61 27.65 -5.31 -7.06
C ALA A 61 28.07 -6.76 -6.77
N LYS A 62 28.15 -7.14 -5.49
CA LYS A 62 28.45 -8.52 -5.08
C LYS A 62 27.35 -9.48 -5.52
N GLN A 63 26.08 -9.11 -5.31
CA GLN A 63 24.96 -9.95 -5.68
C GLN A 63 24.85 -10.13 -7.21
N LEU A 64 25.13 -9.09 -7.99
CA LEU A 64 25.18 -9.18 -9.45
C LEU A 64 26.26 -10.17 -9.92
N LYS A 65 27.42 -10.22 -9.28
CA LYS A 65 28.44 -11.23 -9.58
C LYS A 65 27.94 -12.65 -9.32
N VAL A 66 27.23 -12.86 -8.20
CA VAL A 66 26.63 -14.17 -7.91
C VAL A 66 25.59 -14.56 -8.95
N ILE A 67 24.74 -13.60 -9.37
CA ILE A 67 23.74 -13.84 -10.42
C ILE A 67 24.43 -14.18 -11.75
N ASP A 68 25.47 -13.46 -12.12
CA ASP A 68 26.25 -13.71 -13.33
C ASP A 68 26.88 -15.10 -13.33
N GLU A 69 27.52 -15.52 -12.23
CA GLU A 69 28.04 -16.85 -12.04
C GLU A 69 26.98 -17.96 -12.15
N VAL A 70 25.76 -17.71 -11.63
CA VAL A 70 24.67 -18.66 -11.74
C VAL A 70 24.13 -18.69 -13.17
N PHE A 71 23.89 -17.55 -13.78
CA PHE A 71 23.38 -17.47 -15.15
C PHE A 71 24.36 -18.09 -16.15
N SER A 72 25.68 -17.93 -15.96
CA SER A 72 26.67 -18.52 -16.85
C SER A 72 26.60 -20.04 -16.90
N LYS A 73 26.22 -20.69 -15.78
CA LYS A 73 26.18 -22.17 -15.64
C LYS A 73 24.83 -22.79 -16.04
N CYS A 74 23.82 -21.99 -16.39
CA CYS A 74 22.48 -22.47 -16.71
C CYS A 74 22.17 -22.33 -18.19
N ASP A 75 21.43 -23.26 -18.79
CA ASP A 75 20.97 -23.20 -20.18
C ASP A 75 19.77 -22.26 -20.36
N SER A 76 18.93 -22.15 -19.34
CA SER A 76 17.74 -21.30 -19.32
C SER A 76 17.50 -20.70 -17.95
N ILE A 77 16.66 -19.68 -17.86
CA ILE A 77 16.36 -18.96 -16.63
C ILE A 77 14.85 -19.06 -16.34
N ILE A 78 14.51 -19.36 -15.09
CA ILE A 78 13.15 -19.20 -14.56
C ILE A 78 13.12 -17.95 -13.73
N VAL A 79 12.31 -16.97 -14.17
CA VAL A 79 12.15 -15.69 -13.50
C VAL A 79 11.02 -15.80 -12.47
N ALA A 80 11.38 -15.70 -11.21
CA ALA A 80 10.48 -15.82 -10.06
C ALA A 80 10.44 -14.53 -9.21
N THR A 81 10.74 -13.37 -9.82
CA THR A 81 10.51 -12.06 -9.21
C THR A 81 9.01 -11.78 -9.13
N ASP A 82 8.61 -10.81 -8.31
CA ASP A 82 7.19 -10.48 -8.07
C ASP A 82 6.38 -10.43 -9.37
N ALA A 83 5.12 -10.89 -9.30
CA ALA A 83 4.19 -10.94 -10.43
C ALA A 83 3.62 -9.54 -10.73
N GLY A 84 4.46 -8.61 -11.16
CA GLY A 84 4.13 -7.23 -11.41
C GLY A 84 5.18 -6.49 -12.23
N ARG A 85 4.88 -5.23 -12.55
CA ARG A 85 5.75 -4.37 -13.38
C ARG A 85 7.16 -4.23 -12.79
N GLU A 86 7.26 -4.03 -11.47
CA GLU A 86 8.55 -3.83 -10.81
C GLU A 86 9.38 -5.11 -10.79
N GLY A 87 8.74 -6.26 -10.52
CA GLY A 87 9.43 -7.55 -10.57
C GLY A 87 9.96 -7.87 -11.96
N GLU A 88 9.20 -7.57 -13.02
CA GLU A 88 9.66 -7.73 -14.40
C GLU A 88 10.81 -6.77 -14.70
N LEU A 89 10.74 -5.51 -14.30
CA LEU A 89 11.79 -4.52 -14.52
C LEU A 89 13.09 -4.89 -13.81
N ILE A 90 13.01 -5.37 -12.56
CA ILE A 90 14.18 -5.84 -11.78
C ILE A 90 14.95 -6.91 -12.57
N PHE A 91 14.23 -7.94 -13.03
CA PHE A 91 14.86 -9.01 -13.79
C PHE A 91 15.44 -8.52 -15.12
N ARG A 92 14.65 -7.80 -15.94
CA ARG A 92 15.09 -7.36 -17.27
C ARG A 92 16.28 -6.41 -17.20
N TYR A 93 16.35 -5.54 -16.22
CA TYR A 93 17.49 -4.66 -16.04
C TYR A 93 18.77 -5.44 -15.69
N ILE A 94 18.68 -6.45 -14.83
CA ILE A 94 19.80 -7.34 -14.52
C ILE A 94 20.24 -8.12 -15.78
N TYR A 95 19.27 -8.69 -16.47
CA TYR A 95 19.49 -9.51 -17.67
C TYR A 95 20.17 -8.71 -18.79
N HIS A 96 19.69 -7.52 -19.07
CA HIS A 96 20.30 -6.63 -20.08
C HIS A 96 21.64 -6.07 -19.64
N TYR A 97 21.79 -5.70 -18.37
CA TYR A 97 23.05 -5.19 -17.82
C TYR A 97 24.17 -6.22 -17.88
N LEU A 98 23.86 -7.49 -17.64
CA LEU A 98 24.82 -8.60 -17.74
C LEU A 98 25.00 -9.10 -19.18
N GLY A 99 24.24 -8.62 -20.15
CA GLY A 99 24.37 -8.95 -21.57
C GLY A 99 23.91 -10.35 -21.96
N TYR A 100 23.01 -10.95 -21.17
CA TYR A 100 22.50 -12.30 -21.49
C TYR A 100 21.44 -12.26 -22.60
N THR A 101 21.42 -13.35 -23.39
CA THR A 101 20.42 -13.61 -24.45
C THR A 101 19.81 -15.01 -24.32
N LYS A 102 20.04 -15.68 -23.17
CA LYS A 102 19.53 -17.04 -22.92
C LYS A 102 17.99 -17.03 -22.83
N PRO A 103 17.31 -18.12 -23.24
CA PRO A 103 15.89 -18.23 -23.12
C PRO A 103 15.49 -18.20 -21.64
N PHE A 104 14.38 -17.54 -21.35
CA PHE A 104 13.84 -17.49 -20.00
C PHE A 104 12.33 -17.65 -20.01
N LYS A 105 11.82 -18.22 -18.92
CA LYS A 105 10.40 -18.39 -18.65
C LYS A 105 10.00 -17.67 -17.39
N ARG A 106 8.76 -17.29 -17.31
CA ARG A 106 8.20 -16.52 -16.20
C ARG A 106 7.33 -17.41 -15.30
N LEU A 107 7.70 -17.51 -14.03
CA LEU A 107 6.84 -17.97 -12.96
C LEU A 107 5.96 -16.80 -12.52
N TRP A 108 4.67 -16.88 -12.80
CA TRP A 108 3.72 -15.80 -12.50
C TRP A 108 2.72 -16.28 -11.45
N ILE A 109 3.00 -15.94 -10.20
CA ILE A 109 2.18 -16.30 -9.04
C ILE A 109 2.11 -15.12 -8.07
N SER A 110 0.96 -14.91 -7.46
CA SER A 110 0.72 -13.91 -6.40
C SER A 110 0.60 -14.53 -5.01
N SER A 111 0.53 -15.86 -4.94
CA SER A 111 0.54 -16.64 -3.70
C SER A 111 1.83 -17.45 -3.61
N LEU A 112 2.37 -17.61 -2.40
CA LEU A 112 3.60 -18.37 -2.12
C LEU A 112 3.32 -19.68 -1.36
N THR A 113 2.10 -20.21 -1.47
CA THR A 113 1.80 -21.54 -0.97
C THR A 113 2.54 -22.61 -1.79
N ASP A 114 2.85 -23.74 -1.19
CA ASP A 114 3.50 -24.87 -1.87
C ASP A 114 2.72 -25.30 -3.11
N GLU A 115 1.39 -25.29 -3.03
CA GLU A 115 0.50 -25.65 -4.13
C GLU A 115 0.60 -24.64 -5.28
N ALA A 116 0.51 -23.32 -4.98
CA ALA A 116 0.64 -22.26 -5.98
C ALA A 116 2.01 -22.29 -6.66
N ILE A 117 3.09 -22.52 -5.89
CA ILE A 117 4.44 -22.64 -6.43
C ILE A 117 4.56 -23.86 -7.37
N ARG A 118 4.06 -25.03 -6.97
CA ARG A 118 4.08 -26.25 -7.81
C ARG A 118 3.25 -26.07 -9.07
N ALA A 119 2.05 -25.54 -8.95
CA ALA A 119 1.18 -25.26 -10.09
C ALA A 119 1.81 -24.25 -11.05
N GLY A 120 2.40 -23.17 -10.51
CA GLY A 120 3.10 -22.18 -11.30
C GLY A 120 4.32 -22.72 -12.03
N LEU A 121 5.13 -23.54 -11.36
CA LEU A 121 6.29 -24.19 -11.99
C LEU A 121 5.89 -25.17 -13.10
N SER A 122 4.71 -25.80 -12.98
CA SER A 122 4.16 -26.67 -14.03
C SER A 122 3.54 -25.86 -15.19
N ASN A 123 3.29 -24.56 -15.01
CA ASN A 123 2.62 -23.70 -15.99
C ASN A 123 3.44 -22.41 -16.29
N LEU A 124 4.75 -22.58 -16.46
CA LEU A 124 5.64 -21.48 -16.81
C LEU A 124 5.27 -20.85 -18.15
N LYS A 125 5.25 -19.53 -18.19
CA LYS A 125 4.96 -18.74 -19.40
C LYS A 125 6.28 -18.34 -20.07
N ASP A 126 6.25 -18.18 -21.39
CA ASP A 126 7.39 -17.65 -22.12
C ASP A 126 7.64 -16.17 -21.75
N GLY A 127 8.91 -15.80 -21.65
CA GLY A 127 9.28 -14.44 -21.23
C GLY A 127 8.75 -13.35 -22.14
N GLU A 128 8.63 -13.60 -23.43
CA GLU A 128 8.11 -12.68 -24.44
C GLU A 128 6.65 -12.25 -24.17
N ALA A 129 5.86 -13.10 -23.51
CA ALA A 129 4.50 -12.77 -23.12
C ALA A 129 4.42 -11.52 -22.17
N TYR A 130 5.52 -11.17 -21.53
CA TYR A 130 5.63 -10.05 -20.59
C TYR A 130 6.44 -8.86 -21.14
N ASP A 131 6.78 -8.83 -22.42
CA ASP A 131 7.55 -7.75 -23.04
C ASP A 131 6.80 -6.40 -22.94
N SER A 132 5.49 -6.39 -23.19
CA SER A 132 4.67 -5.18 -23.03
C SER A 132 4.68 -4.65 -21.59
N LEU A 133 4.68 -5.54 -20.61
CA LEU A 133 4.76 -5.18 -19.20
C LEU A 133 6.13 -4.57 -18.85
N TYR A 134 7.21 -5.18 -19.36
CA TYR A 134 8.56 -4.64 -19.24
C TYR A 134 8.66 -3.25 -19.88
N HIS A 135 8.20 -3.09 -21.11
CA HIS A 135 8.23 -1.79 -21.78
C HIS A 135 7.44 -0.72 -21.03
N ALA A 136 6.28 -1.07 -20.47
CA ALA A 136 5.51 -0.14 -19.64
C ALA A 136 6.28 0.29 -18.38
N ALA A 137 6.99 -0.64 -17.72
CA ALA A 137 7.81 -0.36 -16.55
C ALA A 137 9.05 0.48 -16.90
N ASP A 138 9.74 0.15 -17.98
CA ASP A 138 10.92 0.87 -18.49
C ASP A 138 10.58 2.29 -18.94
N CYS A 139 9.47 2.46 -19.69
CA CYS A 139 8.95 3.79 -20.05
C CYS A 139 8.63 4.64 -18.83
N ARG A 140 8.02 4.05 -17.81
CA ARG A 140 7.75 4.74 -16.55
C ARG A 140 9.06 5.17 -15.86
N ALA A 141 10.05 4.28 -15.76
CA ALA A 141 11.33 4.60 -15.13
C ALA A 141 12.05 5.73 -15.88
N LYS A 142 12.06 5.69 -17.21
CA LYS A 142 12.63 6.75 -18.06
C LYS A 142 11.87 8.06 -17.94
N ALA A 143 10.53 8.04 -17.92
CA ALA A 143 9.71 9.22 -17.72
C ALA A 143 9.94 9.86 -16.34
N ASP A 144 10.02 9.05 -15.28
CA ASP A 144 10.33 9.52 -13.93
C ASP A 144 11.74 10.16 -13.87
N TRP A 145 12.71 9.59 -14.59
CA TRP A 145 14.06 10.16 -14.72
C TRP A 145 14.02 11.49 -15.47
N LEU A 146 13.39 11.54 -16.66
CA LEU A 146 13.31 12.75 -17.48
C LEU A 146 12.62 13.89 -16.74
N VAL A 147 11.45 13.63 -16.14
CA VAL A 147 10.72 14.66 -15.39
C VAL A 147 11.49 15.05 -14.12
N GLY A 148 11.93 14.08 -13.34
CA GLY A 148 12.59 14.34 -12.06
C GLY A 148 13.91 15.09 -12.21
N MET A 149 14.77 14.65 -13.12
CA MET A 149 16.10 15.26 -13.30
C MET A 149 16.01 16.65 -13.95
N ASN A 150 15.24 16.78 -15.02
CA ASN A 150 15.12 18.07 -15.72
C ASN A 150 14.38 19.11 -14.88
N ALA A 151 13.24 18.76 -14.29
CA ALA A 151 12.45 19.71 -13.51
C ALA A 151 13.19 20.15 -12.22
N SER A 152 13.90 19.22 -11.56
CA SER A 152 14.71 19.56 -10.37
C SER A 152 15.84 20.52 -10.71
N ARG A 153 16.55 20.27 -11.82
CA ARG A 153 17.62 21.18 -12.29
C ARG A 153 17.07 22.54 -12.70
N ALA A 154 15.98 22.58 -13.45
CA ALA A 154 15.33 23.82 -13.84
C ALA A 154 14.89 24.65 -12.62
N LEU A 155 14.31 24.00 -11.61
CA LEU A 155 13.92 24.64 -10.36
C LEU A 155 15.14 25.16 -9.59
N ALA A 156 16.21 24.37 -9.51
CA ALA A 156 17.45 24.78 -8.85
C ALA A 156 18.08 26.04 -9.52
N LEU A 157 18.08 26.08 -10.85
CA LEU A 157 18.57 27.23 -11.61
C LEU A 157 17.68 28.46 -11.41
N ALA A 158 16.37 28.30 -11.48
CA ALA A 158 15.42 29.40 -11.35
C ALA A 158 15.39 30.00 -9.93
N SER A 159 15.54 29.15 -8.90
CA SER A 159 15.48 29.57 -7.49
C SER A 159 16.83 29.96 -6.89
N GLY A 160 17.94 29.60 -7.54
CA GLY A 160 19.29 29.71 -6.97
C GLY A 160 19.56 28.74 -5.81
N MET A 161 18.64 27.79 -5.53
CA MET A 161 18.75 26.83 -4.44
C MET A 161 19.04 25.43 -4.98
N PRO A 162 20.26 24.89 -4.78
CA PRO A 162 20.71 23.66 -5.45
C PRO A 162 20.04 22.37 -4.97
N ASN A 163 19.37 22.40 -3.84
CA ASN A 163 18.80 21.18 -3.20
C ASN A 163 17.29 21.02 -3.41
N ASN A 164 16.69 21.80 -4.30
CA ASN A 164 15.29 21.67 -4.64
C ASN A 164 15.09 20.45 -5.55
N SER A 165 14.08 19.66 -5.26
CA SER A 165 13.70 18.52 -6.09
C SER A 165 12.24 18.59 -6.49
N LEU A 166 11.97 18.20 -7.72
CA LEU A 166 10.63 18.00 -8.27
C LEU A 166 10.49 16.53 -8.68
N GLY A 167 9.30 16.01 -8.56
CA GLY A 167 9.01 14.64 -8.97
C GLY A 167 7.52 14.42 -9.17
N ARG A 168 7.20 13.43 -9.98
CA ARG A 168 5.84 13.10 -10.42
C ARG A 168 4.90 12.74 -9.25
N VAL A 169 5.41 12.23 -8.15
CA VAL A 169 4.63 11.86 -6.97
C VAL A 169 4.81 12.89 -5.85
N GLN A 170 6.06 13.20 -5.49
CA GLN A 170 6.35 14.07 -4.34
C GLN A 170 5.78 15.49 -4.50
N THR A 171 5.85 16.07 -5.70
CA THR A 171 5.39 17.45 -5.92
C THR A 171 3.87 17.59 -5.83
N PRO A 172 3.05 16.76 -6.48
CA PRO A 172 1.61 16.80 -6.28
C PRO A 172 1.18 16.53 -4.83
N THR A 173 1.87 15.60 -4.15
CA THR A 173 1.58 15.32 -2.73
C THR A 173 1.84 16.55 -1.86
N LEU A 174 2.98 17.21 -2.05
CA LEU A 174 3.30 18.45 -1.34
C LEU A 174 2.29 19.56 -1.68
N ALA A 175 1.90 19.68 -2.95
CA ALA A 175 0.91 20.66 -3.38
C ALA A 175 -0.45 20.45 -2.69
N MET A 176 -0.92 19.22 -2.56
CA MET A 176 -2.15 18.90 -1.82
C MET A 176 -2.06 19.30 -0.34
N ILE A 177 -0.94 19.00 0.31
CA ILE A 177 -0.69 19.39 1.70
C ILE A 177 -0.70 20.92 1.84
N CYS A 178 0.02 21.61 0.97
CA CYS A 178 0.08 23.08 0.97
C CYS A 178 -1.29 23.72 0.70
N SER A 179 -2.08 23.16 -0.22
CA SER A 179 -3.43 23.65 -0.50
C SER A 179 -4.32 23.49 0.74
N ARG A 180 -4.29 22.32 1.37
CA ARG A 180 -5.04 22.07 2.60
C ARG A 180 -4.62 22.96 3.76
N TYR A 181 -3.32 23.20 3.89
CA TYR A 181 -2.80 24.16 4.88
C TYR A 181 -3.33 25.58 4.64
N LYS A 182 -3.33 26.05 3.38
CA LYS A 182 -3.87 27.37 3.03
C LYS A 182 -5.37 27.45 3.30
N GLU A 183 -6.15 26.45 2.89
CA GLU A 183 -7.59 26.40 3.17
C GLU A 183 -7.88 26.48 4.67
N ASN A 184 -7.09 25.78 5.49
CA ASN A 184 -7.25 25.82 6.95
C ASN A 184 -6.84 27.18 7.53
N ARG A 185 -5.69 27.74 7.09
CA ARG A 185 -5.20 29.05 7.55
C ARG A 185 -6.14 30.20 7.19
N ASP A 186 -6.66 30.16 5.96
CA ASP A 186 -7.48 31.23 5.40
C ASP A 186 -8.99 30.97 5.65
N PHE A 187 -9.30 29.94 6.45
CA PHE A 187 -10.68 29.58 6.80
C PHE A 187 -11.33 30.70 7.61
N VAL A 188 -12.44 31.22 7.08
CA VAL A 188 -13.28 32.19 7.76
C VAL A 188 -14.51 31.48 8.29
N SER A 189 -14.65 31.45 9.62
CA SER A 189 -15.83 30.85 10.26
C SER A 189 -17.06 31.69 9.94
N THR A 190 -18.08 31.06 9.37
CA THR A 190 -19.40 31.66 9.16
C THR A 190 -20.38 31.07 10.14
N PRO A 191 -21.11 31.93 10.93
CA PRO A 191 -22.13 31.42 11.83
C PRO A 191 -23.32 30.87 11.03
N TYR A 192 -23.95 29.86 11.57
CA TYR A 192 -25.22 29.32 11.11
C TYR A 192 -26.11 29.05 12.32
N TRP A 193 -27.41 28.96 12.09
CA TRP A 193 -28.39 28.72 13.14
C TRP A 193 -29.23 27.49 12.80
N GLN A 194 -29.43 26.65 13.79
CA GLN A 194 -30.31 25.49 13.68
C GLN A 194 -31.52 25.67 14.58
N LEU A 195 -32.70 25.32 14.07
CA LEU A 195 -33.91 25.27 14.85
C LEU A 195 -34.16 23.84 15.32
N HIS A 196 -34.25 23.70 16.64
CA HIS A 196 -34.62 22.45 17.28
C HIS A 196 -35.92 22.63 18.04
N ILE A 197 -36.82 21.66 17.95
CA ILE A 197 -38.02 21.59 18.76
C ILE A 197 -37.98 20.31 19.60
N THR A 198 -38.39 20.41 20.86
CA THR A 198 -38.56 19.25 21.73
C THR A 198 -40.04 19.06 21.96
N LEU A 199 -40.55 17.91 21.59
CA LEU A 199 -41.94 17.53 21.76
C LEU A 199 -42.06 16.52 22.89
N GLU A 200 -43.12 16.69 23.71
CA GLU A 200 -43.46 15.75 24.75
C GLU A 200 -44.69 14.93 24.33
N ARG A 201 -44.62 13.62 24.56
CA ARG A 201 -45.75 12.72 24.43
C ARG A 201 -45.67 11.63 25.49
N LEU A 202 -46.68 11.55 26.34
CA LEU A 202 -46.79 10.53 27.40
C LEU A 202 -45.55 10.48 28.33
N GLY A 203 -44.96 11.63 28.64
CA GLY A 203 -43.77 11.76 29.47
C GLY A 203 -42.43 11.45 28.74
N GLU A 204 -42.47 11.10 27.46
CA GLU A 204 -41.28 10.96 26.62
C GLU A 204 -40.99 12.23 25.83
N PHE A 205 -39.73 12.68 25.87
CA PHE A 205 -39.26 13.84 25.14
C PHE A 205 -38.49 13.39 23.87
N ARG A 206 -38.83 14.00 22.73
CA ARG A 206 -38.19 13.76 21.46
C ARG A 206 -37.78 15.09 20.83
N GLN A 207 -36.50 15.18 20.43
CA GLN A 207 -35.96 16.35 19.75
C GLN A 207 -36.04 16.17 18.25
N PHE A 208 -36.49 17.21 17.56
CA PHE A 208 -36.52 17.29 16.10
C PHE A 208 -35.75 18.52 15.66
N SER A 209 -35.01 18.41 14.53
CA SER A 209 -34.24 19.49 13.96
C SER A 209 -34.82 19.91 12.63
N HIS A 210 -34.76 21.19 12.32
CA HIS A 210 -35.04 21.67 10.97
C HIS A 210 -34.00 21.06 10.00
N ILE A 211 -34.42 20.74 8.78
CA ILE A 211 -33.56 20.02 7.80
C ILE A 211 -32.39 20.89 7.33
N GLU A 212 -32.64 22.19 7.16
CA GLU A 212 -31.66 23.14 6.65
C GLU A 212 -31.22 24.13 7.74
N ASP A 213 -29.93 24.50 7.69
CA ASP A 213 -29.37 25.53 8.55
C ASP A 213 -29.78 26.93 8.04
N PHE A 214 -30.10 27.81 8.93
CA PHE A 214 -30.37 29.21 8.59
C PHE A 214 -29.06 29.98 8.49
N LYS A 215 -28.92 30.78 7.43
CA LYS A 215 -27.71 31.57 7.16
C LYS A 215 -27.72 32.92 7.88
N SER A 216 -28.85 33.33 8.44
CA SER A 216 -28.94 34.57 9.26
C SER A 216 -29.78 34.32 10.52
N LYS A 217 -29.43 35.09 11.55
CA LYS A 217 -30.10 35.04 12.84
C LYS A 217 -31.60 35.44 12.72
N GLU A 218 -31.88 36.46 11.91
CA GLU A 218 -33.22 36.99 11.68
C GLU A 218 -34.13 35.94 11.06
N GLN A 219 -33.61 35.15 10.13
CA GLN A 219 -34.38 34.03 9.53
C GLN A 219 -34.70 32.94 10.56
N ALA A 220 -33.72 32.60 11.40
CA ALA A 220 -33.91 31.62 12.46
C ALA A 220 -34.90 32.10 13.51
N GLU A 221 -34.82 33.37 13.94
CA GLU A 221 -35.75 34.00 14.88
C GLU A 221 -37.18 34.10 14.31
N ALA A 222 -37.30 34.46 13.02
CA ALA A 222 -38.57 34.48 12.32
C ALA A 222 -39.22 33.08 12.21
N ALA A 223 -38.41 32.07 12.00
CA ALA A 223 -38.89 30.68 12.02
C ALA A 223 -39.29 30.24 13.42
N HIS A 224 -38.50 30.56 14.44
CA HIS A 224 -38.78 30.26 15.84
C HIS A 224 -40.07 30.93 16.32
N ALA A 225 -40.31 32.19 15.95
CA ALA A 225 -41.51 32.96 16.34
C ALA A 225 -42.84 32.37 15.82
N ARG A 226 -42.80 31.40 14.89
CA ARG A 226 -44.00 30.70 14.40
C ARG A 226 -44.48 29.62 15.36
N PHE A 227 -43.70 29.26 16.37
CA PHE A 227 -44.02 28.23 17.34
C PHE A 227 -44.30 28.86 18.70
N SER A 228 -45.33 28.38 19.38
CA SER A 228 -45.59 28.71 20.79
C SER A 228 -45.40 27.46 21.66
N PRO A 229 -45.19 27.62 22.98
CA PRO A 229 -45.07 26.48 23.90
C PRO A 229 -46.24 25.50 23.84
N ASP A 230 -47.45 26.00 23.51
CA ASP A 230 -48.67 25.19 23.42
C ASP A 230 -48.94 24.64 22.01
N SER A 231 -47.97 24.80 21.08
CA SER A 231 -48.14 24.31 19.72
C SER A 231 -48.10 22.78 19.70
N THR A 232 -48.93 22.17 18.88
CA THR A 232 -48.93 20.73 18.61
C THR A 232 -48.26 20.47 17.27
N ALA A 233 -47.55 19.35 17.17
CA ALA A 233 -46.94 18.92 15.94
C ALA A 233 -47.50 17.56 15.51
N LEU A 234 -47.72 17.41 14.19
CA LEU A 234 -48.16 16.16 13.59
C LEU A 234 -46.97 15.49 12.90
N ILE A 235 -46.68 14.25 13.28
CA ILE A 235 -45.72 13.42 12.55
C ILE A 235 -46.39 12.93 11.26
N THR A 236 -46.01 13.49 10.15
CA THR A 236 -46.59 13.16 8.83
C THR A 236 -45.94 11.95 8.16
N LYS A 237 -44.71 11.66 8.52
CA LYS A 237 -43.97 10.54 7.90
C LYS A 237 -42.96 9.94 8.90
N VAL A 238 -42.93 8.62 8.95
CA VAL A 238 -41.89 7.86 9.68
C VAL A 238 -41.25 6.90 8.72
N GLU A 239 -39.97 7.09 8.49
CA GLU A 239 -39.16 6.16 7.68
C GLU A 239 -38.26 5.34 8.59
N ARG A 240 -38.37 4.02 8.48
CA ARG A 240 -37.44 3.10 9.13
C ARG A 240 -36.52 2.52 8.05
N LYS A 241 -35.26 2.93 8.06
CA LYS A 241 -34.25 2.39 7.16
C LYS A 241 -33.38 1.40 7.93
N ARG A 242 -33.42 0.15 7.50
CA ARG A 242 -32.48 -0.85 8.01
C ARG A 242 -31.16 -0.64 7.26
N THR A 243 -30.11 -0.29 7.97
CA THR A 243 -28.75 -0.17 7.42
C THR A 243 -27.92 -1.36 7.88
N TYR A 244 -27.13 -1.90 6.96
CA TYR A 244 -26.20 -2.97 7.28
C TYR A 244 -24.79 -2.40 7.17
N GLN A 245 -24.01 -2.51 8.22
CA GLN A 245 -22.58 -2.25 8.17
C GLN A 245 -21.90 -3.53 7.71
N GLN A 246 -21.21 -3.47 6.57
CA GLN A 246 -20.45 -4.62 6.11
C GLN A 246 -19.16 -4.78 6.91
N ALA A 247 -18.70 -6.01 7.09
CA ALA A 247 -17.40 -6.28 7.65
C ALA A 247 -16.30 -5.54 6.86
N PRO A 248 -15.25 -5.04 7.53
CA PRO A 248 -14.14 -4.39 6.84
C PRO A 248 -13.43 -5.41 5.94
N LEU A 249 -12.74 -4.93 4.92
CA LEU A 249 -11.79 -5.75 4.18
C LEU A 249 -10.50 -5.93 5.00
N LEU A 250 -9.70 -6.92 4.64
CA LEU A 250 -8.35 -7.11 5.19
C LEU A 250 -7.49 -5.85 5.02
N TYR A 251 -6.37 -5.79 5.70
CA TYR A 251 -5.43 -4.69 5.56
C TYR A 251 -4.63 -4.73 4.26
N ASP A 252 -4.52 -3.58 3.60
CA ASP A 252 -3.36 -3.19 2.81
C ASP A 252 -2.40 -2.35 3.68
N LEU A 253 -1.24 -1.99 3.15
CA LEU A 253 -0.28 -1.16 3.89
C LEU A 253 -0.89 0.19 4.30
N THR A 254 -1.61 0.85 3.41
CA THR A 254 -2.15 2.19 3.65
C THR A 254 -3.20 2.19 4.75
N THR A 255 -4.12 1.24 4.76
CA THR A 255 -5.14 1.13 5.81
C THR A 255 -4.53 0.73 7.14
N LEU A 256 -3.53 -0.17 7.16
CA LEU A 256 -2.78 -0.48 8.37
C LEU A 256 -2.08 0.77 8.94
N GLN A 257 -1.40 1.54 8.09
CA GLN A 257 -0.72 2.78 8.52
C GLN A 257 -1.69 3.81 9.11
N LYS A 258 -2.87 3.98 8.49
CA LYS A 258 -3.91 4.87 9.01
C LYS A 258 -4.40 4.45 10.38
N ASP A 259 -4.72 3.18 10.54
CA ASP A 259 -5.25 2.66 11.80
C ASP A 259 -4.18 2.64 12.89
N CYS A 260 -2.92 2.29 12.58
CA CYS A 260 -1.79 2.42 13.51
C CYS A 260 -1.56 3.87 13.96
N ASN A 261 -1.73 4.84 13.06
CA ASN A 261 -1.63 6.25 13.42
C ASN A 261 -2.81 6.69 14.31
N THR A 262 -4.03 6.31 13.93
CA THR A 262 -5.25 6.72 14.65
C THR A 262 -5.31 6.16 16.07
N HIS A 263 -4.91 4.90 16.25
CA HIS A 263 -5.10 4.19 17.54
C HIS A 263 -3.84 4.13 18.41
N HIS A 264 -2.65 4.31 17.81
CA HIS A 264 -1.37 4.09 18.49
C HIS A 264 -0.33 5.20 18.22
N ASP A 265 -0.70 6.31 17.59
CA ASP A 265 0.20 7.44 17.24
C ASP A 265 1.46 7.02 16.46
N MET A 266 1.39 5.91 15.74
CA MET A 266 2.53 5.42 14.95
C MET A 266 2.57 6.14 13.59
N SER A 267 3.75 6.66 13.23
CA SER A 267 3.93 7.21 11.88
C SER A 267 3.86 6.12 10.80
N ALA A 268 3.53 6.53 9.57
CA ALA A 268 3.48 5.60 8.43
C ALA A 268 4.84 4.90 8.20
N GLU A 269 5.94 5.63 8.35
CA GLU A 269 7.30 5.07 8.24
C GLU A 269 7.58 4.03 9.34
N LYS A 270 7.23 4.35 10.58
CA LYS A 270 7.40 3.42 11.71
C LYS A 270 6.56 2.16 11.53
N THR A 271 5.30 2.30 11.11
CA THR A 271 4.42 1.16 10.84
C THR A 271 5.01 0.25 9.75
N LEU A 272 5.49 0.83 8.65
CA LEU A 272 6.12 0.04 7.59
C LEU A 272 7.39 -0.67 8.08
N SER A 273 8.25 0.02 8.84
CA SER A 273 9.48 -0.57 9.37
C SER A 273 9.18 -1.76 10.30
N VAL A 274 8.17 -1.64 11.15
CA VAL A 274 7.73 -2.71 12.05
C VAL A 274 7.12 -3.88 11.27
N ALA A 275 6.25 -3.59 10.32
CA ALA A 275 5.65 -4.61 9.46
C ALA A 275 6.72 -5.35 8.63
N GLN A 276 7.74 -4.65 8.15
CA GLN A 276 8.87 -5.25 7.45
C GLN A 276 9.66 -6.23 8.37
N ALA A 277 9.91 -5.84 9.62
CA ALA A 277 10.57 -6.71 10.60
C ALA A 277 9.73 -7.97 10.92
N LEU A 278 8.41 -7.83 11.05
CA LEU A 278 7.51 -8.98 11.25
C LEU A 278 7.50 -9.92 10.04
N TYR A 279 7.53 -9.37 8.83
CA TYR A 279 7.64 -10.15 7.60
C TYR A 279 8.96 -10.93 7.53
N GLU A 280 10.09 -10.30 7.83
CA GLU A 280 11.42 -10.95 7.84
C GLU A 280 11.50 -12.08 8.87
N LYS A 281 10.78 -11.95 9.98
CA LYS A 281 10.56 -13.01 10.98
C LYS A 281 9.52 -14.06 10.54
N LYS A 282 8.88 -13.88 9.38
CA LYS A 282 7.84 -14.76 8.82
C LYS A 282 6.54 -14.81 9.64
N TYR A 283 6.22 -13.78 10.40
CA TYR A 283 4.99 -13.72 11.18
C TYR A 283 3.80 -13.17 10.40
N ILE A 284 4.05 -12.34 9.40
CA ILE A 284 3.02 -11.78 8.51
C ILE A 284 3.40 -11.94 7.04
N SER A 285 2.43 -11.77 6.14
CA SER A 285 2.65 -11.67 4.69
C SER A 285 3.39 -10.38 4.31
N TYR A 286 3.77 -10.26 3.03
CA TYR A 286 4.56 -9.13 2.53
C TYR A 286 3.85 -7.78 2.76
N PRO A 287 4.49 -6.82 3.46
CA PRO A 287 3.79 -5.64 3.94
C PRO A 287 3.50 -4.58 2.87
N ARG A 288 4.26 -4.55 1.77
CA ARG A 288 4.07 -3.54 0.71
C ARG A 288 3.04 -4.00 -0.31
N THR A 289 1.84 -4.22 0.13
CA THR A 289 0.71 -4.60 -0.71
C THR A 289 -0.32 -3.48 -0.79
N GLY A 290 -0.90 -3.30 -1.98
CA GLY A 290 -2.07 -2.44 -2.20
C GLY A 290 -3.38 -3.23 -2.24
N SER A 291 -3.33 -4.56 -2.17
CA SER A 291 -4.52 -5.40 -2.15
C SER A 291 -5.08 -5.55 -0.75
N ARG A 292 -6.40 -5.58 -0.66
CA ARG A 292 -7.17 -5.91 0.55
C ARG A 292 -7.87 -7.25 0.43
N TYR A 293 -7.45 -8.04 -0.56
CA TYR A 293 -8.05 -9.32 -0.92
C TYR A 293 -7.01 -10.43 -0.85
N ILE A 294 -7.50 -11.63 -0.62
CA ILE A 294 -6.74 -12.88 -0.70
C ILE A 294 -7.33 -13.74 -1.80
N SER A 295 -6.54 -14.65 -2.32
CA SER A 295 -6.98 -15.67 -3.29
C SER A 295 -7.64 -16.86 -2.58
N HIS A 296 -8.43 -17.62 -3.34
CA HIS A 296 -9.12 -18.79 -2.79
C HIS A 296 -8.18 -19.88 -2.25
N ASP A 297 -7.02 -20.06 -2.86
CA ASP A 297 -6.00 -21.03 -2.42
C ASP A 297 -5.41 -20.73 -1.03
N LEU A 298 -5.53 -19.49 -0.54
CA LEU A 298 -5.08 -19.10 0.79
C LEU A 298 -6.09 -19.39 1.90
N MET A 299 -7.31 -19.80 1.57
CA MET A 299 -8.39 -19.96 2.56
C MET A 299 -8.08 -21.00 3.64
N GLU A 300 -7.45 -22.10 3.28
CA GLU A 300 -7.07 -23.14 4.26
C GLU A 300 -6.08 -22.58 5.29
N GLN A 301 -5.04 -21.88 4.82
CA GLN A 301 -4.06 -21.22 5.70
C GLN A 301 -4.69 -20.13 6.57
N VAL A 302 -5.61 -19.35 6.00
CA VAL A 302 -6.34 -18.32 6.74
C VAL A 302 -7.23 -18.95 7.81
N TYR A 303 -7.94 -20.02 7.50
CA TYR A 303 -8.77 -20.75 8.43
C TYR A 303 -7.96 -21.26 9.64
N ASP A 304 -6.82 -21.90 9.39
CA ASP A 304 -5.90 -22.36 10.44
C ASP A 304 -5.37 -21.21 11.30
N SER A 305 -5.07 -20.08 10.65
CA SER A 305 -4.62 -18.87 11.33
C SER A 305 -5.71 -18.27 12.23
N LEU A 306 -6.98 -18.28 11.80
CA LEU A 306 -8.12 -17.79 12.58
C LEU A 306 -8.31 -18.59 13.88
N TRP A 307 -8.15 -19.91 13.83
CA TRP A 307 -8.18 -20.74 15.03
C TRP A 307 -7.11 -20.33 16.04
N LYS A 308 -5.89 -20.09 15.58
CA LYS A 308 -4.78 -19.63 16.42
C LYS A 308 -5.08 -18.25 17.01
N ILE A 309 -5.55 -17.30 16.18
CA ILE A 309 -5.92 -15.95 16.64
C ILE A 309 -7.00 -16.03 17.73
N ALA A 310 -8.04 -16.83 17.52
CA ALA A 310 -9.14 -16.97 18.46
C ALA A 310 -8.71 -17.49 19.85
N THR A 311 -7.55 -18.15 19.96
CA THR A 311 -6.98 -18.61 21.23
C THR A 311 -6.03 -17.62 21.88
N MET A 312 -5.62 -16.54 21.19
CA MET A 312 -4.77 -15.50 21.75
C MET A 312 -5.44 -14.80 22.94
N PRO A 313 -4.69 -14.40 23.97
CA PRO A 313 -5.24 -13.74 25.15
C PRO A 313 -6.12 -12.53 24.81
N GLU A 314 -5.69 -11.71 23.84
CA GLU A 314 -6.36 -10.51 23.39
C GLU A 314 -7.72 -10.78 22.72
N PHE A 315 -7.87 -11.94 22.08
CA PHE A 315 -9.07 -12.30 21.30
C PHE A 315 -9.89 -13.45 21.91
N LYS A 316 -9.48 -13.99 23.05
CA LYS A 316 -10.09 -15.19 23.66
C LYS A 316 -11.60 -15.09 23.90
N GLU A 317 -12.08 -13.92 24.32
CA GLU A 317 -13.51 -13.71 24.55
C GLU A 317 -14.31 -13.64 23.24
N TYR A 318 -13.71 -13.09 22.19
CA TYR A 318 -14.30 -13.06 20.86
C TYR A 318 -14.26 -14.44 20.19
N GLY A 319 -13.14 -15.15 20.33
CA GLY A 319 -12.96 -16.49 19.81
C GLY A 319 -14.03 -17.49 20.27
N LYS A 320 -14.52 -17.36 21.51
CA LYS A 320 -15.64 -18.18 22.02
C LYS A 320 -16.96 -17.99 21.27
N ARG A 321 -17.14 -16.87 20.60
CA ARG A 321 -18.37 -16.49 19.88
C ARG A 321 -18.19 -16.47 18.36
N PHE A 322 -16.99 -16.80 17.90
CA PHE A 322 -16.65 -16.75 16.49
C PHE A 322 -17.28 -17.95 15.77
N ASP A 323 -18.00 -17.70 14.68
CA ASP A 323 -18.60 -18.72 13.84
C ASP A 323 -17.60 -19.16 12.77
N PHE A 324 -16.96 -20.30 12.99
CA PHE A 324 -16.02 -20.91 12.06
C PHE A 324 -16.69 -21.65 10.90
N GLU A 325 -17.99 -21.91 10.98
CA GLU A 325 -18.73 -22.64 9.93
C GLU A 325 -19.18 -21.69 8.82
N HIS A 326 -19.46 -20.43 9.17
CA HIS A 326 -19.95 -19.44 8.24
C HIS A 326 -19.02 -18.23 8.18
N LEU A 327 -18.00 -18.29 7.32
CA LEU A 327 -17.07 -17.19 7.12
C LEU A 327 -17.58 -16.21 6.05
N ASN A 328 -17.36 -14.93 6.28
CA ASN A 328 -17.61 -13.90 5.30
C ASN A 328 -16.52 -13.88 4.23
N MET A 329 -16.87 -14.21 3.01
CA MET A 329 -15.95 -14.33 1.87
C MET A 329 -15.69 -13.00 1.14
N ARG A 330 -16.11 -11.86 1.68
CA ARG A 330 -15.98 -10.55 1.02
C ARG A 330 -14.55 -10.18 0.65
N SER A 331 -13.58 -10.64 1.42
CA SER A 331 -12.14 -10.37 1.21
C SER A 331 -11.46 -11.46 0.36
N VAL A 332 -12.21 -12.41 -0.20
CA VAL A 332 -11.69 -13.48 -1.06
C VAL A 332 -12.09 -13.18 -2.50
N ASP A 333 -11.12 -12.85 -3.34
CA ASP A 333 -11.38 -12.47 -4.74
C ASP A 333 -10.05 -12.50 -5.51
N ASP A 334 -9.86 -13.53 -6.33
CA ASP A 334 -8.62 -13.75 -7.08
C ASP A 334 -8.33 -12.62 -8.07
N ASP A 335 -9.37 -12.01 -8.66
CA ASP A 335 -9.22 -10.94 -9.65
C ASP A 335 -8.80 -9.61 -9.01
N LYS A 336 -8.98 -9.45 -7.71
CA LYS A 336 -8.62 -8.24 -6.95
C LYS A 336 -7.31 -8.37 -6.18
N VAL A 337 -6.70 -9.54 -6.20
CA VAL A 337 -5.32 -9.68 -5.73
C VAL A 337 -4.41 -9.07 -6.79
N THR A 338 -3.57 -8.12 -6.36
CA THR A 338 -2.56 -7.48 -7.22
C THR A 338 -1.25 -8.28 -7.21
N ASP A 339 -0.11 -7.63 -7.22
CA ASP A 339 1.21 -8.27 -7.15
C ASP A 339 1.38 -9.13 -5.88
N HIS A 340 0.69 -8.72 -4.80
CA HIS A 340 0.64 -9.40 -3.50
C HIS A 340 -0.78 -9.36 -2.94
N HIS A 341 -1.14 -10.40 -2.18
CA HIS A 341 -2.41 -10.43 -1.44
C HIS A 341 -2.39 -9.52 -0.21
N ALA A 342 -3.53 -9.36 0.45
CA ALA A 342 -3.70 -8.59 1.68
C ALA A 342 -2.74 -9.02 2.80
N LEU A 343 -2.58 -8.13 3.79
CA LEU A 343 -1.84 -8.46 5.00
C LEU A 343 -2.60 -9.46 5.85
N ILE A 344 -1.96 -10.61 6.10
CA ILE A 344 -2.44 -11.68 6.96
C ILE A 344 -1.29 -12.18 7.85
N ILE A 345 -1.61 -12.79 8.98
CA ILE A 345 -0.62 -13.55 9.73
C ILE A 345 -0.38 -14.91 9.05
N THR A 346 0.83 -15.43 9.19
CA THR A 346 1.23 -16.70 8.55
C THR A 346 0.86 -17.94 9.38
N GLY A 347 0.36 -17.74 10.61
CA GLY A 347 0.11 -18.83 11.55
C GLY A 347 1.38 -19.32 12.28
N VAL A 348 2.54 -18.76 12.02
CA VAL A 348 3.74 -18.97 12.84
C VAL A 348 3.54 -18.25 14.17
N GLU A 349 3.74 -18.95 15.28
CA GLU A 349 3.61 -18.36 16.61
C GLU A 349 4.74 -17.37 16.86
N PRO A 350 4.43 -16.10 17.18
CA PRO A 350 5.47 -15.11 17.35
C PRO A 350 6.16 -15.23 18.70
N GLU A 351 7.49 -15.15 18.69
CA GLU A 351 8.31 -15.15 19.90
C GLU A 351 9.05 -13.80 20.03
N GLY A 352 9.08 -13.27 21.26
CA GLY A 352 9.92 -12.12 21.61
C GLY A 352 9.58 -10.82 20.86
N LEU A 353 8.29 -10.57 20.59
CA LEU A 353 7.84 -9.32 19.98
C LEU A 353 8.11 -8.13 20.92
N ASN A 354 8.64 -7.03 20.37
CA ASN A 354 8.66 -5.77 21.08
C ASN A 354 7.26 -5.11 21.07
N ALA A 355 7.07 -4.04 21.86
CA ALA A 355 5.76 -3.40 22.00
C ALA A 355 5.13 -2.95 20.66
N HIS A 356 5.93 -2.40 19.75
CA HIS A 356 5.40 -1.97 18.44
C HIS A 356 5.10 -3.16 17.52
N GLU A 357 5.91 -4.20 17.56
CA GLU A 357 5.65 -5.44 16.82
C GLU A 357 4.38 -6.11 17.32
N GLN A 358 4.17 -6.14 18.64
CA GLN A 358 2.94 -6.67 19.22
C GLN A 358 1.71 -5.89 18.75
N ILE A 359 1.77 -4.55 18.74
CA ILE A 359 0.67 -3.70 18.25
C ILE A 359 0.33 -4.05 16.81
N VAL A 360 1.32 -4.01 15.90
CA VAL A 360 1.08 -4.24 14.47
C VAL A 360 0.57 -5.65 14.20
N TYR A 361 1.17 -6.65 14.87
CA TYR A 361 0.74 -8.04 14.75
C TYR A 361 -0.71 -8.24 15.23
N THR A 362 -1.06 -7.71 16.40
CA THR A 362 -2.41 -7.79 16.97
C THR A 362 -3.44 -7.08 16.10
N MET A 363 -3.09 -5.92 15.51
CA MET A 363 -3.98 -5.22 14.59
C MET A 363 -4.27 -6.04 13.32
N ILE A 364 -3.26 -6.68 12.73
CA ILE A 364 -3.45 -7.53 11.55
C ILE A 364 -4.31 -8.76 11.92
N ALA A 365 -4.01 -9.42 13.04
CA ALA A 365 -4.77 -10.56 13.54
C ALA A 365 -6.23 -10.19 13.83
N GLY A 366 -6.48 -9.08 14.52
CA GLY A 366 -7.83 -8.57 14.81
C GLY A 366 -8.61 -8.25 13.53
N ARG A 367 -7.97 -7.61 12.55
CA ARG A 367 -8.59 -7.32 11.25
C ARG A 367 -8.96 -8.60 10.48
N MET A 368 -8.18 -9.67 10.61
CA MET A 368 -8.53 -10.95 10.00
C MET A 368 -9.83 -11.52 10.62
N LEU A 369 -9.98 -11.47 11.95
CA LEU A 369 -11.23 -11.87 12.60
C LEU A 369 -12.42 -11.00 12.17
N GLU A 370 -12.26 -9.68 12.14
CA GLU A 370 -13.31 -8.75 11.71
C GLU A 370 -13.73 -8.97 10.27
N ALA A 371 -12.78 -9.17 9.35
CA ALA A 371 -13.03 -9.26 7.92
C ALA A 371 -13.82 -10.50 7.52
N VAL A 372 -13.63 -11.60 8.23
CA VAL A 372 -14.28 -12.89 7.92
C VAL A 372 -15.45 -13.20 8.84
N SER A 373 -15.75 -12.37 9.83
CA SER A 373 -16.87 -12.55 10.74
C SER A 373 -18.18 -11.97 10.18
N TYR A 374 -19.30 -12.67 10.41
CA TYR A 374 -20.63 -12.11 10.22
C TYR A 374 -21.16 -11.39 11.46
N THR A 375 -20.53 -11.59 12.62
CA THR A 375 -20.89 -10.92 13.86
C THR A 375 -20.10 -9.63 14.04
N HIS A 376 -20.78 -8.53 14.38
CA HIS A 376 -20.12 -7.27 14.71
C HIS A 376 -19.27 -7.46 15.98
N LEU A 377 -17.96 -7.50 15.78
CA LEU A 377 -17.00 -7.32 16.85
C LEU A 377 -16.76 -5.80 16.95
N THR A 378 -17.40 -5.15 17.91
CA THR A 378 -16.98 -3.81 18.36
C THR A 378 -15.81 -4.04 19.30
N LEU A 379 -14.60 -3.82 18.82
CA LEU A 379 -13.40 -3.76 19.65
C LEU A 379 -13.35 -2.49 20.45
#